data_02a995c7f932140b35ded6b00274deb8
#
_entry.id   02a995c7f932140b35ded6b00274deb8
#
_cell.length_a   1.000
_cell.length_b   1.000
_cell.length_c   1.000
_cell.angle_alpha   90.00
_cell.angle_beta   90.00
_cell.angle_gamma   90.00
#
_symmetry.space_group_name_H-M   'P 1'
#
loop_
_entity.id
_entity.type
_entity.pdbx_description
1 polymer ?
#
loop_
_entity_poly.entity_id
_entity_poly.type
_entity_poly.pdbx_seq_one_letter_code
_entity_poly.pdbx_strand_id
1 'polypeptide(L)'
;MTFCMDEKLLEQLKQSIKGDVVTDEQTLTTFSHDASLFEVKPQVVVYPKDEADVVSLVKFVDENKKEYPHLSLTGRSAGTDMGGGSINESIIVAFGKYFNHPPVITGDVATAEPGLFYRDFEVETLKHNLLFASYPASRGLCAMGGIVNNNSGGEKSMEYGKTERFIKKIQVVLSDGSVCELKALNKEALHKKFELKTREGDIYRKLYKLIDDNYELLQKAKPTVSKNSAGYFLWNVWDPEKNIFDLTKLWVGAQGTLGLMLKADFQLVPVKKHHAMQIIYMPDMTHLGDVVNEVIPLGPESFESYDDNTLMLALRYFPEFAKQLGIFGLIQSGLAFMPAFLGMLTGHLPKLILQVDFAGDDLEELKGKIATLKEKIKPLHLKTSTALDDQEKRYWLVRRESFNLLRNKIRNKHTAPFIDDFVIDPQKIAEVIPQITNILKKHPEFIFTVAGHVGDGNFHIIPLVDINNPKVRTAIPEIAKQVYDIIVSYHGSITGEHNDGLVRTPFLEKMYGEKIVALFKETKEIFDPENIFNPRKKVGGTLDYAMDHLRTNW
;
A
#
# COMPACT_ATOMS: atom_id res chain seq x y z
N MET A 1 -23.77 20.88 5.78
CA MET A 1 -25.02 20.26 5.28
C MET A 1 -24.61 18.99 4.55
N THR A 2 -25.07 17.85 5.02
CA THR A 2 -24.82 16.57 4.32
C THR A 2 -25.62 16.62 3.01
N PHE A 3 -24.95 16.54 1.88
CA PHE A 3 -25.60 16.38 0.57
C PHE A 3 -26.41 15.08 0.62
N CYS A 4 -27.67 15.11 0.28
CA CYS A 4 -28.50 13.92 0.12
C CYS A 4 -28.88 13.82 -1.36
N MET A 5 -28.55 12.68 -1.99
CA MET A 5 -29.02 12.37 -3.34
C MET A 5 -30.55 12.30 -3.28
N ASP A 6 -31.25 13.12 -4.07
CA ASP A 6 -32.69 13.10 -4.10
C ASP A 6 -33.23 11.84 -4.79
N GLU A 7 -34.52 11.53 -4.56
CA GLU A 7 -35.14 10.32 -5.13
C GLU A 7 -35.13 10.32 -6.65
N LYS A 8 -35.27 11.51 -7.27
CA LYS A 8 -35.27 11.64 -8.72
C LYS A 8 -33.92 11.28 -9.31
N LEU A 9 -32.83 11.80 -8.75
CA LEU A 9 -31.46 11.51 -9.20
C LEU A 9 -31.12 10.02 -8.96
N LEU A 10 -31.56 9.44 -7.85
CA LEU A 10 -31.37 8.02 -7.55
C LEU A 10 -32.11 7.12 -8.55
N GLU A 11 -33.35 7.45 -8.94
CA GLU A 11 -34.09 6.69 -9.94
C GLU A 11 -33.45 6.82 -11.34
N GLN A 12 -32.96 7.99 -11.70
CA GLN A 12 -32.18 8.18 -12.93
C GLN A 12 -30.90 7.33 -12.94
N LEU A 13 -30.19 7.27 -11.82
CA LEU A 13 -29.00 6.42 -11.66
C LEU A 13 -29.35 4.93 -11.85
N LYS A 14 -30.42 4.44 -11.22
CA LYS A 14 -30.87 3.06 -11.37
C LYS A 14 -31.24 2.70 -12.82
N GLN A 15 -31.76 3.67 -13.58
CA GLN A 15 -32.11 3.48 -14.99
C GLN A 15 -30.90 3.52 -15.92
N SER A 16 -29.79 4.15 -15.51
CA SER A 16 -28.61 4.35 -16.34
C SER A 16 -27.70 3.12 -16.43
N ILE A 17 -27.83 2.16 -15.53
CA ILE A 17 -26.97 0.96 -15.43
C ILE A 17 -27.80 -0.31 -15.25
N LYS A 18 -27.19 -1.46 -15.60
CA LYS A 18 -27.77 -2.80 -15.43
C LYS A 18 -27.39 -3.44 -14.08
N GLY A 19 -26.34 -2.94 -13.46
CA GLY A 19 -25.81 -3.40 -12.18
C GLY A 19 -26.69 -2.99 -11.00
N ASP A 20 -26.22 -3.30 -9.80
CA ASP A 20 -27.01 -3.01 -8.59
C ASP A 20 -26.71 -1.60 -8.08
N VAL A 21 -27.76 -0.89 -7.72
CA VAL A 21 -27.71 0.40 -7.02
C VAL A 21 -28.31 0.22 -5.64
N VAL A 22 -27.49 0.32 -4.61
CA VAL A 22 -27.83 -0.10 -3.24
C VAL A 22 -27.73 1.08 -2.28
N THR A 23 -28.77 1.28 -1.48
CA THR A 23 -28.91 2.39 -0.53
C THR A 23 -29.34 1.93 0.87
N ASP A 24 -29.40 0.61 1.12
CA ASP A 24 -29.75 0.09 2.43
C ASP A 24 -28.66 0.41 3.48
N GLU A 25 -29.09 0.64 4.69
CA GLU A 25 -28.25 1.09 5.80
C GLU A 25 -27.07 0.13 6.10
N GLN A 26 -27.30 -1.19 5.99
CA GLN A 26 -26.28 -2.19 6.26
C GLN A 26 -25.14 -2.12 5.24
N THR A 27 -25.48 -2.00 3.96
CA THR A 27 -24.49 -1.84 2.88
C THR A 27 -23.75 -0.52 3.03
N LEU A 28 -24.46 0.60 3.22
CA LEU A 28 -23.81 1.91 3.39
C LEU A 28 -22.86 1.92 4.59
N THR A 29 -23.23 1.31 5.72
CA THR A 29 -22.37 1.16 6.89
C THR A 29 -21.15 0.30 6.59
N THR A 30 -21.30 -0.80 5.84
CA THR A 30 -20.17 -1.65 5.44
C THR A 30 -19.17 -0.89 4.56
N PHE A 31 -19.65 -0.02 3.70
CA PHE A 31 -18.82 0.75 2.78
C PHE A 31 -18.38 2.12 3.33
N SER A 32 -18.78 2.49 4.55
CA SER A 32 -18.37 3.75 5.19
C SER A 32 -16.94 3.73 5.70
N HIS A 33 -16.32 2.57 5.83
CA HIS A 33 -14.97 2.41 6.35
C HIS A 33 -14.14 1.43 5.52
N ASP A 34 -12.83 1.56 5.59
CA ASP A 34 -11.82 0.63 5.10
C ASP A 34 -10.92 0.17 6.26
N ALA A 35 -9.66 -0.16 6.01
CA ALA A 35 -8.74 -0.53 7.10
C ALA A 35 -8.07 0.69 7.79
N SER A 36 -8.43 1.91 7.40
CA SER A 36 -7.96 3.16 8.02
C SER A 36 -8.69 3.48 9.33
N LEU A 37 -8.32 4.61 9.92
CA LEU A 37 -8.97 5.15 11.12
C LEU A 37 -10.17 6.06 10.81
N PHE A 38 -10.65 6.09 9.56
CA PHE A 38 -11.72 6.99 9.13
C PHE A 38 -13.04 6.27 8.89
N GLU A 39 -14.12 7.03 8.99
CA GLU A 39 -15.46 6.64 8.60
C GLU A 39 -16.09 7.76 7.76
N VAL A 40 -16.40 7.45 6.50
CA VAL A 40 -17.05 8.37 5.56
C VAL A 40 -18.20 7.62 4.90
N LYS A 41 -19.44 7.91 5.34
CA LYS A 41 -20.62 7.19 4.88
C LYS A 41 -21.02 7.61 3.48
N PRO A 42 -21.04 6.68 2.50
CA PRO A 42 -21.51 6.95 1.15
C PRO A 42 -23.03 7.10 1.13
N GLN A 43 -23.55 7.73 0.07
CA GLN A 43 -24.98 7.78 -0.18
C GLN A 43 -25.49 6.59 -0.98
N VAL A 44 -24.63 6.06 -1.83
CA VAL A 44 -24.98 4.96 -2.74
C VAL A 44 -23.77 4.06 -2.94
N VAL A 45 -24.01 2.75 -2.98
CA VAL A 45 -23.04 1.76 -3.43
C VAL A 45 -23.55 1.18 -4.75
N VAL A 46 -22.72 1.28 -5.80
CA VAL A 46 -23.01 0.75 -7.13
C VAL A 46 -22.12 -0.44 -7.43
N TYR A 47 -22.70 -1.56 -7.84
CA TYR A 47 -21.99 -2.73 -8.35
C TYR A 47 -22.17 -2.77 -9.87
N PRO A 48 -21.26 -2.19 -10.66
CA PRO A 48 -21.36 -2.21 -12.11
C PRO A 48 -21.22 -3.64 -12.61
N LYS A 49 -22.04 -4.02 -13.60
CA LYS A 49 -22.10 -5.38 -14.11
C LYS A 49 -21.10 -5.65 -15.22
N ASP A 50 -20.83 -4.62 -16.04
CA ASP A 50 -19.94 -4.68 -17.20
C ASP A 50 -19.28 -3.31 -17.46
N GLU A 51 -18.41 -3.26 -18.49
CA GLU A 51 -17.76 -2.02 -18.93
C GLU A 51 -18.77 -0.93 -19.28
N ALA A 52 -19.90 -1.29 -19.91
CA ALA A 52 -20.91 -0.32 -20.31
C ALA A 52 -21.56 0.36 -19.10
N ASP A 53 -21.74 -0.36 -17.99
CA ASP A 53 -22.24 0.22 -16.74
C ASP A 53 -21.24 1.23 -16.15
N VAL A 54 -19.94 0.92 -16.16
CA VAL A 54 -18.91 1.84 -15.67
C VAL A 54 -18.87 3.12 -16.52
N VAL A 55 -18.95 2.97 -17.84
CA VAL A 55 -19.03 4.11 -18.78
C VAL A 55 -20.28 4.95 -18.53
N SER A 56 -21.45 4.32 -18.40
CA SER A 56 -22.73 5.00 -18.13
C SER A 56 -22.70 5.74 -16.81
N LEU A 57 -22.12 5.12 -15.76
CA LEU A 57 -21.98 5.73 -14.44
C LEU A 57 -21.10 6.98 -14.46
N VAL A 58 -19.97 6.93 -15.17
CA VAL A 58 -19.09 8.09 -15.34
C VAL A 58 -19.81 9.23 -16.04
N LYS A 59 -20.48 8.94 -17.18
CA LYS A 59 -21.26 9.95 -17.91
C LYS A 59 -22.39 10.53 -17.07
N PHE A 60 -23.11 9.68 -16.34
CA PHE A 60 -24.16 10.12 -15.42
C PHE A 60 -23.65 11.14 -14.41
N VAL A 61 -22.47 10.89 -13.80
CA VAL A 61 -21.90 11.82 -12.82
C VAL A 61 -21.40 13.10 -13.50
N ASP A 62 -20.74 13.01 -14.64
CA ASP A 62 -20.25 14.17 -15.39
C ASP A 62 -21.40 15.10 -15.83
N GLU A 63 -22.47 14.55 -16.41
CA GLU A 63 -23.64 15.27 -16.86
C GLU A 63 -24.41 15.99 -15.73
N ASN A 64 -24.46 15.36 -14.54
CA ASN A 64 -25.17 15.89 -13.37
C ASN A 64 -24.30 16.74 -12.44
N LYS A 65 -22.98 16.80 -12.65
CA LYS A 65 -22.01 17.45 -11.77
C LYS A 65 -22.29 18.93 -11.50
N LYS A 66 -22.78 19.66 -12.50
CA LYS A 66 -23.08 21.10 -12.38
C LYS A 66 -24.27 21.35 -11.46
N GLU A 67 -25.31 20.51 -11.55
CA GLU A 67 -26.49 20.59 -10.69
C GLU A 67 -26.20 20.04 -9.29
N TYR A 68 -25.38 19.00 -9.20
CA TYR A 68 -25.00 18.32 -7.95
C TYR A 68 -23.46 18.37 -7.73
N PRO A 69 -22.88 19.50 -7.28
CA PRO A 69 -21.43 19.69 -7.19
C PRO A 69 -20.69 18.67 -6.31
N HIS A 70 -21.38 18.04 -5.35
CA HIS A 70 -20.81 17.01 -4.46
C HIS A 70 -20.82 15.60 -5.05
N LEU A 71 -21.47 15.41 -6.21
CA LEU A 71 -21.54 14.11 -6.85
C LEU A 71 -20.15 13.67 -7.31
N SER A 72 -19.76 12.44 -6.94
CA SER A 72 -18.44 11.90 -7.25
C SER A 72 -18.42 10.37 -7.17
N LEU A 73 -17.43 9.76 -7.81
CA LEU A 73 -17.21 8.32 -7.86
C LEU A 73 -15.94 7.94 -7.13
N THR A 74 -16.01 6.93 -6.29
CA THR A 74 -14.82 6.33 -5.69
C THR A 74 -14.80 4.84 -5.99
N GLY A 75 -13.80 4.41 -6.75
CA GLY A 75 -13.59 2.99 -7.03
C GLY A 75 -13.16 2.23 -5.77
N ARG A 76 -13.80 1.09 -5.50
CA ARG A 76 -13.45 0.22 -4.37
C ARG A 76 -13.39 -1.24 -4.79
N SER A 77 -12.27 -1.85 -4.51
CA SER A 77 -12.06 -3.29 -4.65
C SER A 77 -12.38 -4.00 -3.32
N ALA A 78 -11.36 -4.43 -2.56
CA ALA A 78 -11.56 -5.14 -1.29
C ALA A 78 -11.68 -4.22 -0.05
N GLY A 79 -11.33 -2.93 -0.16
CA GLY A 79 -11.39 -1.98 0.98
C GLY A 79 -10.35 -2.25 2.06
N THR A 80 -9.18 -2.76 1.70
CA THR A 80 -8.04 -3.01 2.61
C THR A 80 -7.08 -1.83 2.74
N ASP A 81 -7.41 -0.69 2.17
CA ASP A 81 -6.61 0.54 2.26
C ASP A 81 -6.52 1.03 3.71
N MET A 82 -5.32 1.41 4.13
CA MET A 82 -5.02 1.92 5.47
C MET A 82 -4.94 3.45 5.52
N GLY A 83 -5.05 4.12 4.38
CA GLY A 83 -5.00 5.57 4.22
C GLY A 83 -6.36 6.28 4.15
N GLY A 84 -7.46 5.53 3.97
CA GLY A 84 -8.77 6.14 3.70
C GLY A 84 -8.97 6.50 2.23
N GLY A 85 -8.26 5.81 1.32
CA GLY A 85 -8.33 6.05 -0.12
C GLY A 85 -9.58 5.51 -0.80
N SER A 86 -10.28 4.54 -0.19
CA SER A 86 -11.40 3.82 -0.78
C SER A 86 -12.77 4.18 -0.20
N ILE A 87 -12.88 5.28 0.54
CA ILE A 87 -14.11 5.79 1.18
C ILE A 87 -14.45 7.20 0.72
N ASN A 88 -15.75 7.51 0.60
CA ASN A 88 -16.24 8.80 0.14
C ASN A 88 -17.71 9.01 0.53
N GLU A 89 -18.17 10.27 0.51
CA GLU A 89 -19.53 10.70 0.86
C GLU A 89 -20.56 10.47 -0.26
N SER A 90 -20.16 10.27 -1.52
CA SER A 90 -21.05 10.19 -2.67
C SER A 90 -21.28 8.75 -3.12
N ILE A 91 -20.84 8.38 -4.31
CA ILE A 91 -21.05 7.05 -4.89
C ILE A 91 -19.79 6.19 -4.74
N ILE A 92 -19.91 5.04 -4.11
CA ILE A 92 -18.86 4.00 -4.12
C ILE A 92 -19.13 3.04 -5.28
N VAL A 93 -18.14 2.87 -6.15
CA VAL A 93 -18.16 1.91 -7.27
C VAL A 93 -17.46 0.63 -6.82
N ALA A 94 -18.25 -0.38 -6.44
CA ALA A 94 -17.78 -1.61 -5.84
C ALA A 94 -17.55 -2.70 -6.91
N PHE A 95 -16.30 -2.98 -7.23
CA PHE A 95 -15.92 -3.93 -8.28
C PHE A 95 -15.97 -5.41 -7.87
N GLY A 96 -16.00 -5.72 -6.58
CA GLY A 96 -15.84 -7.08 -6.07
C GLY A 96 -16.95 -8.08 -6.46
N LYS A 97 -18.11 -7.63 -6.94
CA LYS A 97 -19.24 -8.49 -7.25
C LYS A 97 -19.22 -9.06 -8.68
N TYR A 98 -18.86 -8.24 -9.67
CA TYR A 98 -18.97 -8.61 -11.08
C TYR A 98 -17.66 -8.48 -11.86
N PHE A 99 -16.67 -7.75 -11.38
CA PHE A 99 -15.34 -7.60 -12.00
C PHE A 99 -14.30 -8.45 -11.27
N ASN A 100 -14.57 -9.75 -11.15
CA ASN A 100 -13.76 -10.70 -10.38
C ASN A 100 -13.54 -12.03 -11.11
N HIS A 101 -13.59 -12.01 -12.44
CA HIS A 101 -13.36 -13.21 -13.24
C HIS A 101 -11.91 -13.71 -13.07
N PRO A 102 -11.70 -15.04 -13.22
CA PRO A 102 -10.35 -15.60 -13.22
C PRO A 102 -9.42 -14.89 -14.20
N PRO A 103 -8.12 -14.78 -13.88
CA PRO A 103 -7.19 -14.05 -14.76
C PRO A 103 -6.97 -14.81 -16.07
N VAL A 104 -6.75 -14.07 -17.16
CA VAL A 104 -6.30 -14.65 -18.43
C VAL A 104 -4.78 -14.60 -18.47
N ILE A 105 -4.14 -15.79 -18.51
CA ILE A 105 -2.66 -15.92 -18.50
C ILE A 105 -2.18 -16.24 -19.90
N THR A 106 -1.25 -15.42 -20.41
CA THR A 106 -0.61 -15.60 -21.72
C THR A 106 0.91 -15.41 -21.55
N GLY A 107 1.64 -16.53 -21.67
CA GLY A 107 3.09 -16.53 -21.38
C GLY A 107 3.34 -16.17 -19.91
N ASP A 108 4.09 -15.11 -19.68
CA ASP A 108 4.42 -14.58 -18.35
C ASP A 108 3.63 -13.31 -17.98
N VAL A 109 2.49 -13.09 -18.65
CA VAL A 109 1.59 -11.96 -18.38
C VAL A 109 0.20 -12.48 -18.00
N ALA A 110 -0.37 -11.93 -16.91
CA ALA A 110 -1.74 -12.18 -16.49
C ALA A 110 -2.58 -10.91 -16.61
N THR A 111 -3.72 -11.00 -17.30
CA THR A 111 -4.73 -9.93 -17.33
C THR A 111 -5.74 -10.18 -16.24
N ALA A 112 -5.99 -9.19 -15.37
CA ALA A 112 -6.92 -9.30 -14.25
C ALA A 112 -7.81 -8.06 -14.10
N GLU A 113 -9.00 -8.28 -13.57
CA GLU A 113 -10.01 -7.27 -13.25
C GLU A 113 -9.84 -6.73 -11.82
N PRO A 114 -10.34 -5.50 -11.52
CA PRO A 114 -10.09 -4.82 -10.25
C PRO A 114 -10.70 -5.51 -9.02
N GLY A 115 -11.77 -6.26 -9.16
CA GLY A 115 -12.45 -6.94 -8.06
C GLY A 115 -11.92 -8.33 -7.75
N LEU A 116 -11.03 -8.89 -8.58
CA LEU A 116 -10.42 -10.20 -8.35
C LEU A 116 -9.50 -10.16 -7.12
N PHE A 117 -9.74 -11.02 -6.14
CA PHE A 117 -8.86 -11.14 -4.98
C PHE A 117 -7.47 -11.67 -5.35
N TYR A 118 -6.42 -11.12 -4.74
CA TYR A 118 -5.06 -11.59 -4.99
C TYR A 118 -4.87 -13.07 -4.68
N ARG A 119 -5.46 -13.59 -3.61
CA ARG A 119 -5.39 -15.01 -3.24
C ARG A 119 -5.91 -15.95 -4.36
N ASP A 120 -6.97 -15.52 -5.07
CA ASP A 120 -7.57 -16.30 -6.15
C ASP A 120 -6.73 -16.15 -7.44
N PHE A 121 -6.22 -14.95 -7.69
CA PHE A 121 -5.24 -14.67 -8.74
C PHE A 121 -3.95 -15.49 -8.57
N GLU A 122 -3.39 -15.55 -7.35
CA GLU A 122 -2.19 -16.33 -7.01
C GLU A 122 -2.37 -17.82 -7.26
N VAL A 123 -3.53 -18.38 -6.90
CA VAL A 123 -3.85 -19.79 -7.17
C VAL A 123 -3.79 -20.12 -8.66
N GLU A 124 -4.29 -19.23 -9.51
CA GLU A 124 -4.25 -19.44 -10.97
C GLU A 124 -2.82 -19.29 -11.53
N THR A 125 -2.07 -18.27 -11.11
CA THR A 125 -0.70 -18.05 -11.61
C THR A 125 0.26 -19.16 -11.17
N LEU A 126 0.12 -19.68 -9.96
CA LEU A 126 0.94 -20.78 -9.45
C LEU A 126 0.76 -22.10 -10.23
N LYS A 127 -0.39 -22.34 -10.89
CA LYS A 127 -0.56 -23.47 -11.81
C LYS A 127 0.41 -23.44 -12.99
N HIS A 128 0.91 -22.24 -13.32
CA HIS A 128 1.91 -22.01 -14.38
C HIS A 128 3.33 -21.84 -13.83
N ASN A 129 3.56 -22.09 -12.54
CA ASN A 129 4.83 -21.83 -11.83
C ASN A 129 5.25 -20.36 -11.92
N LEU A 130 4.29 -19.43 -11.92
CA LEU A 130 4.48 -17.99 -12.01
C LEU A 130 3.87 -17.29 -10.79
N LEU A 131 4.46 -16.14 -10.42
CA LEU A 131 4.07 -15.34 -9.28
C LEU A 131 4.05 -13.86 -9.65
N PHE A 132 3.06 -13.10 -9.16
CA PHE A 132 3.15 -11.65 -9.08
C PHE A 132 3.85 -11.28 -7.77
N ALA A 133 5.12 -10.86 -7.86
CA ALA A 133 5.99 -10.74 -6.69
C ALA A 133 5.74 -9.49 -5.81
N SER A 134 5.05 -8.47 -6.35
CA SER A 134 4.77 -7.22 -5.61
C SER A 134 3.43 -7.23 -4.87
N TYR A 135 3.17 -8.27 -4.09
CA TYR A 135 1.96 -8.39 -3.30
C TYR A 135 2.14 -7.78 -1.89
N PRO A 136 1.08 -7.15 -1.32
CA PRO A 136 1.12 -6.61 0.02
C PRO A 136 0.95 -7.70 1.11
N ALA A 137 1.27 -7.37 2.35
CA ALA A 137 1.04 -8.26 3.50
C ALA A 137 -0.43 -8.69 3.64
N SER A 138 -1.37 -7.88 3.16
CA SER A 138 -2.82 -8.19 3.11
C SER A 138 -3.22 -9.14 1.97
N ARG A 139 -2.29 -9.89 1.36
CA ARG A 139 -2.52 -10.73 0.16
C ARG A 139 -3.73 -11.67 0.24
N GLY A 140 -4.08 -12.13 1.42
CA GLY A 140 -5.28 -12.96 1.63
C GLY A 140 -6.62 -12.20 1.55
N LEU A 141 -6.59 -10.87 1.59
CA LEU A 141 -7.77 -10.00 1.70
C LEU A 141 -7.86 -8.94 0.60
N CYS A 142 -6.74 -8.52 0.02
CA CYS A 142 -6.71 -7.46 -1.00
C CYS A 142 -7.15 -7.97 -2.38
N ALA A 143 -7.48 -7.04 -3.28
CA ALA A 143 -7.84 -7.33 -4.66
C ALA A 143 -6.99 -6.52 -5.64
N MET A 144 -6.93 -6.99 -6.90
CA MET A 144 -6.00 -6.51 -7.93
C MET A 144 -6.14 -5.02 -8.22
N GLY A 145 -7.36 -4.47 -8.19
CA GLY A 145 -7.58 -3.03 -8.38
C GLY A 145 -6.99 -2.18 -7.25
N GLY A 146 -7.08 -2.64 -6.01
CA GLY A 146 -6.44 -1.99 -4.86
C GLY A 146 -4.91 -2.04 -4.96
N ILE A 147 -4.35 -3.18 -5.36
CA ILE A 147 -2.90 -3.36 -5.57
C ILE A 147 -2.37 -2.34 -6.58
N VAL A 148 -3.04 -2.17 -7.73
CA VAL A 148 -2.64 -1.20 -8.75
C VAL A 148 -2.79 0.23 -8.24
N ASN A 149 -3.97 0.58 -7.72
CA ASN A 149 -4.27 1.97 -7.35
C ASN A 149 -3.54 2.46 -6.10
N ASN A 150 -3.04 1.56 -5.24
CA ASN A 150 -2.15 1.91 -4.13
C ASN A 150 -0.66 1.85 -4.49
N ASN A 151 -0.30 1.33 -5.66
CA ASN A 151 1.08 0.96 -5.95
C ASN A 151 1.65 0.09 -4.83
N SER A 152 0.96 -1.02 -4.55
CA SER A 152 1.29 -1.86 -3.41
C SER A 152 2.70 -2.44 -3.50
N GLY A 153 3.29 -2.71 -2.37
CA GLY A 153 4.52 -3.44 -2.17
C GLY A 153 4.36 -4.36 -0.96
N GLY A 154 5.43 -5.01 -0.55
CA GLY A 154 5.43 -5.89 0.60
C GLY A 154 6.80 -6.52 0.85
N GLU A 155 6.80 -7.70 1.45
CA GLU A 155 8.00 -8.41 1.90
C GLU A 155 9.05 -8.70 0.80
N LYS A 156 8.63 -8.82 -0.47
CA LYS A 156 9.53 -9.10 -1.61
C LYS A 156 9.95 -7.83 -2.38
N SER A 157 9.53 -6.65 -1.92
CA SER A 157 9.82 -5.40 -2.65
C SER A 157 11.30 -5.06 -2.72
N MET A 158 12.11 -5.59 -1.82
CA MET A 158 13.56 -5.34 -1.82
C MET A 158 14.21 -5.87 -3.11
N GLU A 159 13.85 -7.05 -3.56
CA GLU A 159 14.34 -7.62 -4.82
C GLU A 159 13.51 -7.13 -6.02
N TYR A 160 12.20 -7.20 -5.92
CA TYR A 160 11.32 -7.04 -7.07
C TYR A 160 10.80 -5.62 -7.27
N GLY A 161 10.86 -4.78 -6.24
CA GLY A 161 10.25 -3.47 -6.25
C GLY A 161 8.74 -3.53 -6.08
N LYS A 162 8.06 -2.44 -6.46
CA LYS A 162 6.63 -2.24 -6.26
C LYS A 162 5.83 -2.53 -7.54
N THR A 163 4.50 -2.50 -7.42
CA THR A 163 3.52 -2.80 -8.48
C THR A 163 3.81 -2.07 -9.80
N GLU A 164 4.30 -0.82 -9.76
CA GLU A 164 4.61 -0.03 -10.97
C GLU A 164 5.64 -0.68 -11.91
N ARG A 165 6.47 -1.58 -11.40
CA ARG A 165 7.46 -2.32 -12.22
C ARG A 165 6.81 -3.42 -13.05
N PHE A 166 5.64 -3.90 -12.62
CA PHE A 166 5.00 -5.09 -13.17
C PHE A 166 3.82 -4.79 -14.10
N ILE A 167 3.32 -3.55 -14.10
CA ILE A 167 2.17 -3.20 -14.93
C ILE A 167 2.63 -2.90 -16.36
N LYS A 168 2.10 -3.68 -17.30
CA LYS A 168 2.37 -3.52 -18.73
C LYS A 168 1.34 -2.66 -19.43
N LYS A 169 0.08 -2.78 -18.99
CA LYS A 169 -1.06 -2.13 -19.62
C LYS A 169 -2.22 -2.00 -18.63
N ILE A 170 -3.00 -0.93 -18.77
CA ILE A 170 -4.22 -0.72 -17.99
C ILE A 170 -5.32 -0.24 -18.94
N GLN A 171 -6.50 -0.85 -18.89
CA GLN A 171 -7.71 -0.33 -19.52
C GLN A 171 -8.50 0.49 -18.50
N VAL A 172 -8.88 1.70 -18.89
CA VAL A 172 -9.47 2.69 -17.99
C VAL A 172 -10.64 3.41 -18.61
N VAL A 173 -11.55 3.92 -17.76
CA VAL A 173 -12.63 4.86 -18.13
C VAL A 173 -12.21 6.25 -17.68
N LEU A 174 -12.14 7.20 -18.62
CA LEU A 174 -11.81 8.61 -18.40
C LEU A 174 -13.04 9.42 -18.00
N SER A 175 -12.85 10.69 -17.62
CA SER A 175 -13.90 11.56 -17.06
C SER A 175 -15.05 11.87 -18.00
N ASP A 176 -14.88 11.73 -19.31
CA ASP A 176 -15.94 11.85 -20.32
C ASP A 176 -16.65 10.51 -20.65
N GLY A 177 -16.31 9.44 -19.91
CA GLY A 177 -16.80 8.09 -20.17
C GLY A 177 -16.10 7.37 -21.33
N SER A 178 -15.08 7.94 -21.95
CA SER A 178 -14.30 7.25 -22.98
C SER A 178 -13.42 6.17 -22.36
N VAL A 179 -13.30 5.02 -23.05
CA VAL A 179 -12.43 3.90 -22.66
C VAL A 179 -11.13 4.02 -23.42
N CYS A 180 -10.01 3.94 -22.72
CA CYS A 180 -8.71 3.93 -23.36
C CYS A 180 -7.75 2.92 -22.72
N GLU A 181 -6.68 2.61 -23.45
CA GLU A 181 -5.62 1.71 -23.03
C GLU A 181 -4.34 2.49 -22.78
N LEU A 182 -3.85 2.46 -21.53
CA LEU A 182 -2.59 3.06 -21.11
C LEU A 182 -1.50 2.00 -21.16
N LYS A 183 -0.38 2.34 -21.81
CA LYS A 183 0.82 1.51 -21.92
C LYS A 183 2.02 2.37 -22.27
N ALA A 184 3.22 1.81 -22.20
CA ALA A 184 4.42 2.45 -22.67
C ALA A 184 4.34 2.75 -24.19
N LEU A 185 4.62 3.98 -24.58
CA LEU A 185 4.60 4.46 -25.96
C LEU A 185 6.00 4.94 -26.36
N ASN A 186 6.47 4.48 -27.51
CA ASN A 186 7.60 5.11 -28.17
C ASN A 186 7.19 6.45 -28.82
N LYS A 187 8.15 7.21 -29.33
CA LYS A 187 7.94 8.53 -29.91
C LYS A 187 6.87 8.55 -31.01
N GLU A 188 6.89 7.56 -31.90
CA GLU A 188 5.93 7.48 -33.01
C GLU A 188 4.50 7.23 -32.51
N ALA A 189 4.33 6.29 -31.57
CA ALA A 189 3.05 5.97 -30.98
C ALA A 189 2.51 7.15 -30.16
N LEU A 190 3.38 7.89 -29.47
CA LEU A 190 3.02 9.09 -28.73
C LEU A 190 2.53 10.20 -29.66
N HIS A 191 3.21 10.43 -30.80
CA HIS A 191 2.73 11.41 -31.80
C HIS A 191 1.36 11.06 -32.36
N LYS A 192 1.06 9.78 -32.61
CA LYS A 192 -0.29 9.34 -32.99
C LYS A 192 -1.34 9.69 -31.91
N LYS A 193 -0.99 9.60 -30.62
CA LYS A 193 -1.88 10.04 -29.54
C LYS A 193 -2.12 11.56 -29.57
N PHE A 194 -1.11 12.35 -29.91
CA PHE A 194 -1.28 13.82 -30.04
C PHE A 194 -2.22 14.24 -31.17
N GLU A 195 -2.36 13.43 -32.22
CA GLU A 195 -3.29 13.70 -33.33
C GLU A 195 -4.75 13.43 -33.01
N LEU A 196 -5.03 12.67 -31.94
CA LEU A 196 -6.40 12.37 -31.52
C LEU A 196 -7.14 13.63 -31.06
N LYS A 197 -8.33 13.86 -31.63
CA LYS A 197 -9.25 14.93 -31.22
C LYS A 197 -10.24 14.44 -30.16
N THR A 198 -9.74 13.69 -29.18
CA THR A 198 -10.50 13.07 -28.10
C THR A 198 -9.93 13.49 -26.75
N ARG A 199 -10.65 13.19 -25.67
CA ARG A 199 -10.19 13.38 -24.29
C ARG A 199 -8.82 12.73 -24.05
N GLU A 200 -8.64 11.51 -24.55
CA GLU A 200 -7.36 10.81 -24.49
C GLU A 200 -6.22 11.62 -25.12
N GLY A 201 -6.43 12.14 -26.36
CA GLY A 201 -5.42 12.97 -27.03
C GLY A 201 -5.10 14.26 -26.28
N ASP A 202 -6.11 14.91 -25.67
CA ASP A 202 -5.91 16.10 -24.85
C ASP A 202 -5.05 15.80 -23.61
N ILE A 203 -5.31 14.69 -22.93
CA ILE A 203 -4.52 14.25 -21.78
C ILE A 203 -3.05 14.04 -22.18
N TYR A 204 -2.78 13.29 -23.26
CA TYR A 204 -1.41 13.05 -23.71
C TYR A 204 -0.68 14.35 -24.06
N ARG A 205 -1.32 15.29 -24.80
CA ARG A 205 -0.70 16.58 -25.16
C ARG A 205 -0.40 17.45 -23.94
N LYS A 206 -1.40 17.63 -23.06
CA LYS A 206 -1.25 18.50 -21.89
C LYS A 206 -0.26 17.93 -20.87
N LEU A 207 -0.34 16.65 -20.62
CA LEU A 207 0.56 16.02 -19.65
C LEU A 207 2.02 15.93 -20.15
N TYR A 208 2.20 15.65 -21.46
CA TYR A 208 3.53 15.72 -22.06
C TYR A 208 4.14 17.12 -21.87
N LYS A 209 3.37 18.16 -22.20
CA LYS A 209 3.82 19.55 -22.04
C LYS A 209 4.12 19.87 -20.57
N LEU A 210 3.25 19.50 -19.64
CA LEU A 210 3.48 19.71 -18.20
C LEU A 210 4.79 19.08 -17.74
N ILE A 211 5.05 17.82 -18.14
CA ILE A 211 6.25 17.10 -17.74
C ILE A 211 7.50 17.65 -18.42
N ASP A 212 7.44 17.97 -19.71
CA ASP A 212 8.56 18.50 -20.48
C ASP A 212 8.99 19.89 -19.96
N ASP A 213 8.03 20.79 -19.73
CA ASP A 213 8.28 22.14 -19.20
C ASP A 213 8.87 22.10 -17.76
N ASN A 214 8.63 21.03 -17.00
CA ASN A 214 9.05 20.90 -15.59
C ASN A 214 10.00 19.73 -15.33
N TYR A 215 10.63 19.16 -16.37
CA TYR A 215 11.37 17.91 -16.27
C TYR A 215 12.43 17.90 -15.17
N GLU A 216 13.32 18.90 -15.14
CA GLU A 216 14.38 18.97 -14.14
C GLU A 216 13.83 19.12 -12.71
N LEU A 217 12.78 19.94 -12.55
CA LEU A 217 12.12 20.12 -11.25
C LEU A 217 11.51 18.78 -10.76
N LEU A 218 10.86 18.03 -11.65
CA LEU A 218 10.28 16.72 -11.36
C LEU A 218 11.36 15.70 -11.01
N GLN A 219 12.45 15.63 -11.78
CA GLN A 219 13.55 14.68 -11.49
C GLN A 219 14.23 15.00 -10.15
N LYS A 220 14.38 16.29 -9.80
CA LYS A 220 14.91 16.70 -8.50
C LYS A 220 13.99 16.38 -7.33
N ALA A 221 12.68 16.36 -7.56
CA ALA A 221 11.67 16.06 -6.54
C ALA A 221 11.45 14.54 -6.33
N LYS A 222 11.98 13.71 -7.23
CA LYS A 222 11.89 12.25 -7.12
C LYS A 222 12.51 11.77 -5.82
N PRO A 223 11.76 11.05 -4.96
CA PRO A 223 12.32 10.47 -3.75
C PRO A 223 13.47 9.51 -4.05
N THR A 224 14.52 9.57 -3.23
CA THR A 224 15.72 8.72 -3.36
C THR A 224 15.65 7.45 -2.53
N VAL A 225 14.61 7.29 -1.71
CA VAL A 225 14.36 6.09 -0.91
C VAL A 225 13.86 4.93 -1.78
N SER A 226 14.00 3.71 -1.28
CA SER A 226 13.67 2.47 -2.01
C SER A 226 12.19 2.36 -2.39
N LYS A 227 11.30 2.84 -1.52
CA LYS A 227 9.84 2.81 -1.70
C LYS A 227 9.24 4.20 -1.56
N ASN A 228 8.28 4.52 -2.40
CA ASN A 228 7.44 5.70 -2.28
C ASN A 228 6.05 5.41 -2.85
N SER A 229 4.99 5.91 -2.21
CA SER A 229 3.63 5.95 -2.76
C SER A 229 3.02 7.36 -2.69
N ALA A 230 3.76 8.34 -2.15
CA ALA A 230 3.28 9.71 -2.00
C ALA A 230 3.19 10.45 -3.34
N GLY A 231 2.12 11.19 -3.54
CA GLY A 231 1.88 12.03 -4.70
C GLY A 231 1.68 11.26 -6.02
N TYR A 232 1.75 11.99 -7.12
CA TYR A 232 1.74 11.43 -8.48
C TYR A 232 3.15 11.27 -9.02
N PHE A 233 3.49 10.13 -9.62
CA PHE A 233 4.83 9.81 -10.09
C PHE A 233 5.17 10.44 -11.45
N LEU A 234 5.03 11.74 -11.58
CA LEU A 234 5.29 12.50 -12.80
C LEU A 234 6.72 12.31 -13.32
N TRP A 235 7.67 12.12 -12.41
CA TRP A 235 9.10 11.88 -12.73
C TRP A 235 9.38 10.51 -13.40
N ASN A 236 8.42 9.58 -13.40
CA ASN A 236 8.58 8.26 -14.02
C ASN A 236 7.84 8.11 -15.35
N VAL A 237 7.05 9.11 -15.78
CA VAL A 237 6.20 9.03 -16.98
C VAL A 237 7.00 9.17 -18.26
N TRP A 238 7.99 10.05 -18.29
CA TRP A 238 8.80 10.35 -19.45
C TRP A 238 10.26 9.92 -19.22
N ASP A 239 10.75 9.00 -20.06
CA ASP A 239 12.16 8.59 -20.14
C ASP A 239 12.73 9.13 -21.47
N PRO A 240 13.43 10.27 -21.46
CA PRO A 240 13.95 10.88 -22.68
C PRO A 240 15.10 10.09 -23.30
N GLU A 241 15.86 9.30 -22.54
CA GLU A 241 16.96 8.48 -23.03
C GLU A 241 16.43 7.33 -23.89
N LYS A 242 15.35 6.69 -23.46
CA LYS A 242 14.69 5.61 -24.21
C LYS A 242 13.61 6.12 -25.16
N ASN A 243 13.25 7.41 -25.12
CA ASN A 243 12.12 7.99 -25.84
C ASN A 243 10.81 7.22 -25.56
N ILE A 244 10.53 6.94 -24.27
CA ILE A 244 9.33 6.22 -23.82
C ILE A 244 8.49 7.13 -22.94
N PHE A 245 7.20 7.27 -23.29
CA PHE A 245 6.19 7.93 -22.48
C PHE A 245 5.19 6.90 -21.99
N ASP A 246 5.06 6.73 -20.65
CA ASP A 246 4.30 5.65 -20.04
C ASP A 246 3.35 6.16 -18.96
N LEU A 247 2.08 6.32 -19.31
CA LEU A 247 1.02 6.74 -18.37
C LEU A 247 0.68 5.68 -17.32
N THR A 248 1.09 4.41 -17.51
CA THR A 248 0.89 3.40 -16.45
C THR A 248 1.65 3.78 -15.19
N LYS A 249 2.82 4.43 -15.32
CA LYS A 249 3.66 4.90 -14.20
C LYS A 249 3.00 6.00 -13.36
N LEU A 250 2.11 6.77 -13.96
CA LEU A 250 1.32 7.78 -13.27
C LEU A 250 0.04 7.19 -12.66
N TRP A 251 -0.59 6.26 -13.40
CA TRP A 251 -1.86 5.66 -12.97
C TRP A 251 -1.69 4.73 -11.77
N VAL A 252 -0.62 3.94 -11.76
CA VAL A 252 -0.29 3.07 -10.64
C VAL A 252 0.01 3.92 -9.41
N GLY A 253 -0.79 3.75 -8.36
CA GLY A 253 -0.74 4.56 -7.15
C GLY A 253 -1.60 5.83 -7.18
N ALA A 254 -2.40 6.06 -8.22
CA ALA A 254 -3.28 7.23 -8.30
C ALA A 254 -4.54 7.16 -7.42
N GLN A 255 -4.80 6.05 -6.73
CA GLN A 255 -5.95 5.86 -5.84
C GLN A 255 -7.32 6.15 -6.49
N GLY A 256 -7.46 5.85 -7.79
CA GLY A 256 -8.70 6.08 -8.53
C GLY A 256 -9.08 7.56 -8.70
N THR A 257 -8.12 8.47 -8.58
CA THR A 257 -8.36 9.92 -8.75
C THR A 257 -8.30 10.40 -10.20
N LEU A 258 -7.78 9.57 -11.11
CA LEU A 258 -7.59 9.90 -12.52
C LEU A 258 -8.62 9.22 -13.45
N GLY A 259 -9.45 8.33 -12.90
CA GLY A 259 -10.46 7.55 -13.61
C GLY A 259 -10.71 6.19 -12.95
N LEU A 260 -11.47 5.31 -13.62
CA LEU A 260 -11.79 3.97 -13.11
C LEU A 260 -11.09 2.89 -13.94
N MET A 261 -10.42 1.95 -13.27
CA MET A 261 -9.75 0.81 -13.91
C MET A 261 -10.76 -0.29 -14.24
N LEU A 262 -10.70 -0.83 -15.46
CA LEU A 262 -11.48 -1.98 -15.90
C LEU A 262 -10.68 -3.28 -15.81
N LYS A 263 -9.42 -3.27 -16.23
CA LYS A 263 -8.47 -4.39 -16.12
C LYS A 263 -7.05 -3.92 -16.29
N ALA A 264 -6.10 -4.75 -15.87
CA ALA A 264 -4.67 -4.50 -16.07
C ALA A 264 -3.91 -5.79 -16.42
N ASP A 265 -2.80 -5.64 -17.16
CA ASP A 265 -1.86 -6.70 -17.49
C ASP A 265 -0.68 -6.65 -16.53
N PHE A 266 -0.48 -7.75 -15.82
CA PHE A 266 0.55 -7.94 -14.79
C PHE A 266 1.67 -8.82 -15.33
N GLN A 267 2.90 -8.32 -15.32
CA GLN A 267 4.08 -9.14 -15.54
C GLN A 267 4.25 -10.10 -14.35
N LEU A 268 4.46 -11.37 -14.63
CA LEU A 268 4.74 -12.39 -13.64
C LEU A 268 6.22 -12.79 -13.67
N VAL A 269 6.70 -13.36 -12.58
CA VAL A 269 8.05 -13.91 -12.46
C VAL A 269 7.99 -15.41 -12.11
N PRO A 270 8.99 -16.21 -12.48
CA PRO A 270 9.07 -17.61 -12.06
C PRO A 270 9.13 -17.74 -10.54
N VAL A 271 8.49 -18.77 -10.00
CA VAL A 271 8.58 -19.13 -8.58
C VAL A 271 9.96 -19.73 -8.30
N LYS A 272 10.66 -19.18 -7.32
CA LYS A 272 11.94 -19.72 -6.85
C LYS A 272 11.74 -21.00 -6.05
N LYS A 273 12.65 -21.96 -6.18
CA LYS A 273 12.52 -23.31 -5.61
C LYS A 273 12.89 -23.39 -4.13
N HIS A 274 13.91 -22.64 -3.74
CA HIS A 274 14.53 -22.74 -2.42
C HIS A 274 14.55 -21.40 -1.71
N HIS A 275 14.44 -21.48 -0.38
CA HIS A 275 14.56 -20.36 0.55
C HIS A 275 15.58 -20.69 1.64
N ALA A 276 16.38 -19.70 2.02
CA ALA A 276 17.33 -19.78 3.11
C ALA A 276 17.29 -18.52 3.95
N MET A 277 16.75 -18.62 5.15
CA MET A 277 16.55 -17.49 6.06
C MET A 277 17.59 -17.47 7.17
N GLN A 278 18.24 -16.32 7.38
CA GLN A 278 19.08 -16.04 8.54
C GLN A 278 18.30 -15.14 9.50
N ILE A 279 18.09 -15.62 10.72
CA ILE A 279 17.50 -14.87 11.82
C ILE A 279 18.63 -14.29 12.68
N ILE A 280 18.55 -12.99 13.00
CA ILE A 280 19.53 -12.28 13.83
C ILE A 280 18.80 -11.67 15.01
N TYR A 281 19.25 -11.98 16.24
CA TYR A 281 18.66 -11.49 17.48
C TYR A 281 19.47 -10.32 18.01
N MET A 282 18.91 -9.11 17.93
CA MET A 282 19.54 -7.86 18.35
C MET A 282 19.20 -7.56 19.81
N PRO A 283 20.18 -7.44 20.72
CA PRO A 283 19.92 -7.04 22.12
C PRO A 283 19.47 -5.58 22.23
N ASP A 284 19.90 -4.75 21.29
CA ASP A 284 19.56 -3.33 21.15
C ASP A 284 19.73 -2.86 19.70
N MET A 285 19.62 -1.56 19.42
CA MET A 285 19.76 -0.98 18.08
C MET A 285 21.20 -0.59 17.69
N THR A 286 22.19 -0.80 18.57
CA THR A 286 23.55 -0.27 18.42
C THR A 286 24.20 -0.71 17.11
N HIS A 287 24.08 -2.00 16.76
CA HIS A 287 24.70 -2.59 15.58
C HIS A 287 23.73 -2.74 14.39
N LEU A 288 22.56 -2.09 14.43
CA LEU A 288 21.58 -2.25 13.34
C LEU A 288 22.13 -1.75 11.99
N GLY A 289 22.77 -0.58 12.00
CA GLY A 289 23.40 -0.03 10.79
C GLY A 289 24.50 -0.94 10.24
N ASP A 290 25.33 -1.53 11.11
CA ASP A 290 26.39 -2.47 10.73
C ASP A 290 25.78 -3.70 10.04
N VAL A 291 24.74 -4.30 10.64
CA VAL A 291 24.05 -5.46 10.06
C VAL A 291 23.41 -5.11 8.71
N VAL A 292 22.74 -3.96 8.59
CA VAL A 292 22.15 -3.48 7.34
C VAL A 292 23.20 -3.38 6.23
N ASN A 293 24.37 -2.80 6.53
CA ASN A 293 25.46 -2.64 5.58
C ASN A 293 26.04 -3.98 5.08
N GLU A 294 26.02 -5.00 5.92
CA GLU A 294 26.52 -6.34 5.54
C GLU A 294 25.47 -7.19 4.82
N VAL A 295 24.19 -6.97 5.10
CA VAL A 295 23.08 -7.73 4.50
C VAL A 295 22.74 -7.26 3.09
N ILE A 296 22.55 -5.94 2.87
CA ILE A 296 22.08 -5.40 1.60
C ILE A 296 22.94 -5.83 0.39
N PRO A 297 24.30 -5.79 0.46
CA PRO A 297 25.15 -6.19 -0.68
C PRO A 297 25.06 -7.68 -1.06
N LEU A 298 24.51 -8.54 -0.20
CA LEU A 298 24.33 -9.96 -0.47
C LEU A 298 23.06 -10.24 -1.31
N GLY A 299 22.23 -9.23 -1.57
CA GLY A 299 21.02 -9.31 -2.38
C GLY A 299 19.97 -10.28 -1.81
N PRO A 300 19.47 -10.08 -0.59
CA PRO A 300 18.37 -10.87 -0.07
C PRO A 300 17.05 -10.57 -0.82
N GLU A 301 16.15 -11.54 -0.89
CA GLU A 301 14.80 -11.36 -1.42
C GLU A 301 13.99 -10.45 -0.50
N SER A 302 14.16 -10.65 0.84
CA SER A 302 13.55 -9.80 1.84
C SER A 302 14.45 -9.62 3.07
N PHE A 303 14.29 -8.48 3.74
CA PHE A 303 14.97 -8.18 4.99
C PHE A 303 14.01 -7.45 5.94
N GLU A 304 13.47 -8.22 6.89
CA GLU A 304 12.33 -7.86 7.74
C GLU A 304 12.75 -7.68 9.19
N SER A 305 11.92 -6.96 9.97
CA SER A 305 12.09 -6.86 11.41
C SER A 305 10.77 -6.85 12.19
N TYR A 306 10.85 -7.22 13.46
CA TYR A 306 9.84 -6.95 14.47
C TYR A 306 10.47 -6.80 15.85
N ASP A 307 9.83 -5.99 16.71
CA ASP A 307 10.33 -5.64 18.04
C ASP A 307 10.00 -6.68 19.13
N ASP A 308 10.54 -6.46 20.35
CA ASP A 308 10.28 -7.29 21.53
C ASP A 308 8.80 -7.29 21.95
N ASN A 309 8.08 -6.18 21.74
CA ASN A 309 6.64 -6.12 22.01
C ASN A 309 5.86 -7.09 21.11
N THR A 310 6.20 -7.13 19.84
CA THR A 310 5.65 -8.08 18.86
C THR A 310 5.95 -9.52 19.26
N LEU A 311 7.21 -9.81 19.65
CA LEU A 311 7.63 -11.13 20.12
C LEU A 311 6.87 -11.54 21.40
N MET A 312 6.77 -10.64 22.39
CA MET A 312 6.04 -10.90 23.64
C MET A 312 4.56 -11.22 23.38
N LEU A 313 3.94 -10.52 22.44
CA LEU A 313 2.55 -10.81 22.04
C LEU A 313 2.44 -12.21 21.41
N ALA A 314 3.35 -12.56 20.52
CA ALA A 314 3.38 -13.89 19.92
C ALA A 314 3.55 -15.00 20.98
N LEU A 315 4.43 -14.80 21.95
CA LEU A 315 4.63 -15.74 23.07
C LEU A 315 3.40 -15.82 23.99
N ARG A 316 2.80 -14.69 24.33
CA ARG A 316 1.62 -14.61 25.21
C ARG A 316 0.39 -15.31 24.61
N TYR A 317 0.23 -15.23 23.29
CA TYR A 317 -0.88 -15.84 22.57
C TYR A 317 -0.47 -17.08 21.77
N PHE A 318 0.65 -17.70 22.16
CA PHE A 318 1.16 -18.92 21.54
C PHE A 318 0.12 -20.04 21.39
N PRO A 319 -0.79 -20.32 22.37
CA PRO A 319 -1.80 -21.35 22.21
C PRO A 319 -2.78 -21.10 21.03
N GLU A 320 -3.06 -19.84 20.68
CA GLU A 320 -3.90 -19.48 19.55
C GLU A 320 -3.15 -19.66 18.22
N PHE A 321 -1.86 -19.30 18.16
CA PHE A 321 -0.98 -19.62 17.03
C PHE A 321 -0.91 -21.14 16.78
N ALA A 322 -0.75 -21.86 17.85
CA ALA A 322 -0.63 -23.30 17.82
C ALA A 322 -1.86 -24.01 17.21
N LYS A 323 -3.07 -23.49 17.45
CA LYS A 323 -4.31 -24.03 16.83
C LYS A 323 -4.33 -23.88 15.32
N GLN A 324 -3.70 -22.87 14.76
CA GLN A 324 -3.62 -22.67 13.32
C GLN A 324 -2.57 -23.58 12.65
N LEU A 325 -1.52 -23.97 13.39
CA LEU A 325 -0.41 -24.77 12.86
C LEU A 325 -0.61 -26.28 12.95
N GLY A 326 -1.64 -26.75 13.68
CA GLY A 326 -1.83 -28.18 13.97
C GLY A 326 -0.78 -28.77 14.92
N ILE A 327 -0.95 -30.03 15.34
CA ILE A 327 -0.14 -30.68 16.37
C ILE A 327 1.36 -30.75 16.00
N PHE A 328 1.69 -31.04 14.75
CA PHE A 328 3.09 -31.10 14.30
C PHE A 328 3.73 -29.72 14.22
N GLY A 329 3.01 -28.71 13.75
CA GLY A 329 3.46 -27.32 13.75
C GLY A 329 3.70 -26.77 15.17
N LEU A 330 2.93 -27.25 16.15
CA LEU A 330 3.03 -26.90 17.55
C LEU A 330 4.37 -27.34 18.18
N ILE A 331 4.79 -28.58 17.93
CA ILE A 331 6.06 -29.14 18.44
C ILE A 331 7.25 -28.44 17.78
N GLN A 332 7.24 -28.26 16.46
CA GLN A 332 8.29 -27.60 15.73
C GLN A 332 8.42 -26.11 16.08
N SER A 333 7.27 -25.41 16.23
CA SER A 333 7.27 -24.00 16.66
C SER A 333 7.73 -23.83 18.11
N GLY A 334 7.33 -24.76 19.03
CA GLY A 334 7.80 -24.75 20.40
C GLY A 334 9.33 -24.82 20.50
N LEU A 335 9.97 -25.67 19.70
CA LEU A 335 11.44 -25.78 19.64
C LEU A 335 12.08 -24.52 19.02
N ALA A 336 11.47 -23.91 17.99
CA ALA A 336 11.97 -22.68 17.38
C ALA A 336 11.89 -21.47 18.30
N PHE A 337 10.86 -21.39 19.16
CA PHE A 337 10.66 -20.31 20.12
C PHE A 337 11.30 -20.58 21.50
N MET A 338 11.89 -21.76 21.71
CA MET A 338 12.56 -22.10 22.96
C MET A 338 13.62 -21.07 23.40
N PRO A 339 14.48 -20.53 22.49
CA PRO A 339 15.43 -19.49 22.89
C PRO A 339 14.74 -18.18 23.33
N ALA A 340 13.63 -17.81 22.72
CA ALA A 340 12.84 -16.65 23.09
C ALA A 340 12.10 -16.86 24.41
N PHE A 341 11.56 -18.07 24.66
CA PHE A 341 10.97 -18.47 25.95
C PHE A 341 11.99 -18.43 27.09
N LEU A 342 13.19 -18.97 26.87
CA LEU A 342 14.28 -18.90 27.84
C LEU A 342 14.75 -17.46 28.07
N GLY A 343 14.81 -16.64 27.01
CA GLY A 343 15.10 -15.21 27.11
C GLY A 343 14.07 -14.47 27.96
N MET A 344 12.79 -14.80 27.82
CA MET A 344 11.71 -14.23 28.62
C MET A 344 11.86 -14.58 30.10
N LEU A 345 12.21 -15.84 30.43
CA LEU A 345 12.43 -16.29 31.79
C LEU A 345 13.69 -15.67 32.44
N THR A 346 14.68 -15.33 31.63
CA THR A 346 15.96 -14.75 32.10
C THR A 346 16.01 -13.22 32.00
N GLY A 347 14.95 -12.58 31.52
CA GLY A 347 14.88 -11.12 31.28
C GLY A 347 15.75 -10.60 30.12
N HIS A 348 16.26 -11.50 29.25
CA HIS A 348 17.15 -11.18 28.14
C HIS A 348 16.46 -11.37 26.77
N LEU A 349 15.28 -10.73 26.58
CA LEU A 349 14.63 -10.70 25.27
C LEU A 349 15.41 -9.79 24.31
N PRO A 350 15.58 -10.21 23.04
CA PRO A 350 16.11 -9.33 22.02
C PRO A 350 15.16 -8.17 21.80
N LYS A 351 15.70 -6.95 21.64
CA LYS A 351 14.91 -5.75 21.37
C LYS A 351 14.41 -5.68 19.93
N LEU A 352 15.11 -6.35 19.02
CA LEU A 352 14.73 -6.44 17.62
C LEU A 352 15.12 -7.82 17.08
N ILE A 353 14.24 -8.41 16.30
CA ILE A 353 14.52 -9.64 15.55
C ILE A 353 14.55 -9.29 14.07
N LEU A 354 15.64 -9.65 13.40
CA LEU A 354 15.83 -9.45 11.99
C LEU A 354 15.70 -10.78 11.26
N GLN A 355 15.02 -10.78 10.12
CA GLN A 355 14.81 -11.92 9.23
C GLN A 355 15.37 -11.56 7.86
N VAL A 356 16.44 -12.23 7.43
CA VAL A 356 17.07 -12.05 6.13
C VAL A 356 16.80 -13.30 5.30
N ASP A 357 15.96 -13.19 4.30
CA ASP A 357 15.59 -14.30 3.43
C ASP A 357 16.26 -14.19 2.07
N PHE A 358 16.94 -15.26 1.68
CA PHE A 358 17.52 -15.46 0.35
C PHE A 358 16.72 -16.53 -0.36
N ALA A 359 16.32 -16.26 -1.60
CA ALA A 359 15.58 -17.19 -2.43
C ALA A 359 16.28 -17.42 -3.78
N GLY A 360 16.17 -18.63 -4.33
CA GLY A 360 16.82 -18.98 -5.59
C GLY A 360 16.54 -20.42 -6.01
N ASP A 361 17.18 -20.86 -7.10
CA ASP A 361 17.03 -22.21 -7.64
C ASP A 361 18.15 -23.17 -7.20
N ASP A 362 19.22 -22.66 -6.57
CA ASP A 362 20.35 -23.45 -6.05
C ASP A 362 20.48 -23.24 -4.54
N LEU A 363 20.15 -24.28 -3.77
CA LEU A 363 20.21 -24.25 -2.31
C LEU A 363 21.65 -24.09 -1.76
N GLU A 364 22.66 -24.60 -2.46
CA GLU A 364 24.06 -24.47 -2.02
C GLU A 364 24.57 -23.03 -2.19
N GLU A 365 24.15 -22.33 -3.24
CA GLU A 365 24.42 -20.90 -3.40
C GLU A 365 23.81 -20.12 -2.21
N LEU A 366 22.56 -20.40 -1.85
CA LEU A 366 21.87 -19.72 -0.74
C LEU A 366 22.57 -20.00 0.61
N LYS A 367 23.00 -21.23 0.86
CA LYS A 367 23.81 -21.59 2.03
C LYS A 367 25.14 -20.83 2.06
N GLY A 368 25.76 -20.64 0.89
CA GLY A 368 26.97 -19.84 0.73
C GLY A 368 26.77 -18.37 1.13
N LYS A 369 25.64 -17.76 0.71
CA LYS A 369 25.28 -16.39 1.14
C LYS A 369 25.09 -16.30 2.63
N ILE A 370 24.41 -17.28 3.25
CA ILE A 370 24.22 -17.32 4.72
C ILE A 370 25.57 -17.47 5.45
N ALA A 371 26.46 -18.35 4.96
CA ALA A 371 27.79 -18.52 5.55
C ALA A 371 28.60 -17.21 5.49
N THR A 372 28.56 -16.53 4.33
CA THR A 372 29.19 -15.22 4.14
C THR A 372 28.64 -14.19 5.11
N LEU A 373 27.31 -14.10 5.26
CA LEU A 373 26.68 -13.18 6.20
C LEU A 373 27.12 -13.46 7.64
N LYS A 374 27.12 -14.73 8.05
CA LYS A 374 27.55 -15.13 9.40
C LYS A 374 28.99 -14.72 9.72
N GLU A 375 29.93 -14.91 8.79
CA GLU A 375 31.31 -14.48 8.99
C GLU A 375 31.44 -12.96 9.08
N LYS A 376 30.68 -12.21 8.25
CA LYS A 376 30.69 -10.74 8.26
C LYS A 376 30.16 -10.16 9.57
N ILE A 377 29.08 -10.72 10.13
CA ILE A 377 28.47 -10.22 11.39
C ILE A 377 29.09 -10.85 12.66
N LYS A 378 30.00 -11.81 12.53
CA LYS A 378 30.67 -12.49 13.66
C LYS A 378 31.33 -11.52 14.64
N PRO A 379 32.02 -10.44 14.20
CA PRO A 379 32.61 -9.45 15.12
C PRO A 379 31.58 -8.73 16.01
N LEU A 380 30.30 -8.73 15.62
CA LEU A 380 29.22 -8.08 16.38
C LEU A 380 28.70 -8.97 17.54
N HIS A 381 29.17 -10.21 17.66
CA HIS A 381 28.79 -11.17 18.71
C HIS A 381 27.28 -11.39 18.86
N LEU A 382 26.51 -11.26 17.78
CA LEU A 382 25.05 -11.42 17.75
C LEU A 382 24.65 -12.90 17.72
N LYS A 383 23.58 -13.25 18.45
CA LYS A 383 22.97 -14.58 18.36
C LYS A 383 22.23 -14.70 17.02
N THR A 384 22.36 -15.86 16.38
CA THR A 384 21.71 -16.11 15.09
C THR A 384 21.14 -17.53 15.02
N SER A 385 20.14 -17.71 14.13
CA SER A 385 19.61 -19.02 13.72
C SER A 385 19.41 -19.04 12.22
N THR A 386 19.41 -20.26 11.64
CA THR A 386 19.18 -20.45 10.20
C THR A 386 17.98 -21.36 10.01
N ALA A 387 17.13 -21.03 9.02
CA ALA A 387 16.02 -21.86 8.58
C ALA A 387 16.12 -22.06 7.05
N LEU A 388 15.86 -23.27 6.58
CA LEU A 388 15.92 -23.64 5.17
C LEU A 388 14.54 -24.13 4.73
N ASP A 389 14.14 -23.75 3.52
CA ASP A 389 12.88 -24.16 2.86
C ASP A 389 11.67 -24.05 3.82
N ASP A 390 10.90 -25.12 4.01
CA ASP A 390 9.69 -25.10 4.84
C ASP A 390 9.88 -24.63 6.29
N GLN A 391 11.14 -24.61 6.78
CA GLN A 391 11.42 -24.16 8.14
C GLN A 391 11.24 -22.65 8.31
N GLU A 392 11.35 -21.86 7.25
CA GLU A 392 11.16 -20.40 7.28
C GLU A 392 9.71 -20.00 7.59
N LYS A 393 8.73 -20.81 7.16
CA LYS A 393 7.29 -20.52 7.27
C LYS A 393 6.85 -20.14 8.67
N ARG A 394 7.47 -20.73 9.70
CA ARG A 394 7.19 -20.43 11.12
C ARG A 394 7.62 -19.03 11.54
N TYR A 395 8.75 -18.53 11.00
CA TYR A 395 9.23 -17.19 11.29
C TYR A 395 8.36 -16.14 10.58
N TRP A 396 7.96 -16.42 9.34
CA TRP A 396 7.00 -15.63 8.60
C TRP A 396 5.65 -15.55 9.30
N LEU A 397 5.18 -16.66 9.87
CA LEU A 397 3.91 -16.70 10.59
C LEU A 397 3.91 -15.70 11.76
N VAL A 398 4.97 -15.65 12.57
CA VAL A 398 5.08 -14.69 13.67
C VAL A 398 5.01 -13.25 13.17
N ARG A 399 5.78 -12.94 12.12
CA ARG A 399 5.82 -11.60 11.53
C ARG A 399 4.44 -11.16 10.99
N ARG A 400 3.72 -12.08 10.33
CA ARG A 400 2.43 -11.78 9.70
C ARG A 400 1.26 -11.77 10.69
N GLU A 401 1.21 -12.72 11.63
CA GLU A 401 0.05 -12.91 12.50
C GLU A 401 0.10 -12.13 13.81
N SER A 402 1.26 -11.71 14.27
CA SER A 402 1.38 -10.96 15.53
C SER A 402 0.56 -9.66 15.51
N PHE A 403 0.49 -8.98 14.38
CA PHE A 403 -0.34 -7.78 14.21
C PHE A 403 -1.84 -8.08 14.27
N ASN A 404 -2.28 -9.16 13.62
CA ASN A 404 -3.68 -9.61 13.66
C ASN A 404 -4.13 -9.96 15.09
N LEU A 405 -3.23 -10.59 15.85
CA LEU A 405 -3.52 -10.95 17.25
C LEU A 405 -3.57 -9.72 18.15
N LEU A 406 -2.68 -8.76 17.96
CA LEU A 406 -2.70 -7.51 18.70
C LEU A 406 -4.04 -6.80 18.53
N ARG A 407 -4.50 -6.68 17.29
CA ARG A 407 -5.78 -6.07 16.93
C ARG A 407 -6.99 -6.77 17.57
N ASN A 408 -6.99 -8.11 17.62
CA ASN A 408 -8.15 -8.89 18.06
C ASN A 408 -8.26 -9.04 19.59
N LYS A 409 -7.18 -8.80 20.36
CA LYS A 409 -7.12 -9.15 21.79
C LYS A 409 -7.17 -7.94 22.74
N ILE A 410 -6.89 -6.75 22.26
CA ILE A 410 -6.98 -5.56 23.11
C ILE A 410 -8.38 -4.96 22.97
N ARG A 411 -9.24 -5.24 23.98
CA ARG A 411 -10.60 -4.68 24.04
C ARG A 411 -10.56 -3.16 24.18
N ASN A 412 -11.48 -2.47 23.52
CA ASN A 412 -11.67 -1.02 23.55
C ASN A 412 -10.51 -0.18 22.99
N LYS A 413 -9.58 -0.80 22.24
CA LYS A 413 -8.55 -0.08 21.48
C LYS A 413 -8.54 -0.56 20.03
N HIS A 414 -8.34 0.39 19.13
CA HIS A 414 -8.37 0.17 17.68
C HIS A 414 -7.08 0.66 17.03
N THR A 415 -6.75 0.10 15.89
CA THR A 415 -5.59 0.52 15.12
C THR A 415 -5.78 1.92 14.56
N ALA A 416 -4.75 2.77 14.70
CA ALA A 416 -4.74 4.13 14.18
C ALA A 416 -3.48 4.32 13.30
N PRO A 417 -3.52 3.94 12.00
CA PRO A 417 -2.36 3.97 11.11
C PRO A 417 -2.09 5.38 10.54
N PHE A 418 -1.92 6.39 11.40
CA PHE A 418 -1.72 7.79 10.98
C PHE A 418 -0.24 8.19 10.80
N ILE A 419 0.69 7.45 11.37
CA ILE A 419 2.15 7.62 11.22
C ILE A 419 2.83 6.35 10.71
N ASP A 420 2.03 5.42 10.27
CA ASP A 420 2.46 4.16 9.69
C ASP A 420 3.13 4.35 8.33
N ASP A 421 3.97 3.37 7.92
CA ASP A 421 4.43 3.22 6.55
C ASP A 421 5.40 4.30 6.02
N PHE A 422 6.18 4.93 6.86
CA PHE A 422 7.23 5.84 6.38
C PHE A 422 8.47 5.06 5.88
N VAL A 423 9.25 5.72 5.03
CA VAL A 423 10.49 5.17 4.46
C VAL A 423 11.64 6.14 4.65
N ILE A 424 12.78 5.62 5.09
CA ILE A 424 14.04 6.36 5.25
C ILE A 424 15.20 5.56 4.67
N ASP A 425 16.35 6.18 4.54
CA ASP A 425 17.58 5.44 4.25
C ASP A 425 17.80 4.35 5.32
N PRO A 426 17.97 3.07 4.95
CA PRO A 426 18.20 1.98 5.91
C PRO A 426 19.36 2.24 6.88
N GLN A 427 20.38 2.98 6.49
CA GLN A 427 21.52 3.36 7.34
C GLN A 427 21.13 4.34 8.46
N LYS A 428 20.00 5.05 8.30
CA LYS A 428 19.50 6.04 9.27
C LYS A 428 18.48 5.50 10.27
N ILE A 429 18.11 4.23 10.17
CA ILE A 429 17.11 3.58 11.03
C ILE A 429 17.44 3.74 12.51
N ALA A 430 18.69 3.47 12.90
CA ALA A 430 19.16 3.55 14.29
C ALA A 430 19.08 4.98 14.88
N GLU A 431 19.13 6.01 14.03
CA GLU A 431 19.00 7.40 14.44
C GLU A 431 17.53 7.84 14.53
N VAL A 432 16.69 7.41 13.57
CA VAL A 432 15.32 7.92 13.36
C VAL A 432 14.30 7.21 14.25
N ILE A 433 14.34 5.86 14.33
CA ILE A 433 13.36 5.10 15.13
C ILE A 433 13.31 5.54 16.60
N PRO A 434 14.45 5.76 17.31
CA PRO A 434 14.41 6.30 18.67
C PRO A 434 13.76 7.68 18.79
N GLN A 435 13.94 8.57 17.80
CA GLN A 435 13.31 9.89 17.81
C GLN A 435 11.78 9.77 17.73
N ILE A 436 11.27 8.96 16.79
CA ILE A 436 9.83 8.73 16.62
C ILE A 436 9.24 8.05 17.87
N THR A 437 9.87 6.98 18.35
CA THR A 437 9.37 6.25 19.53
C THR A 437 9.39 7.12 20.80
N ASN A 438 10.34 8.06 20.93
CA ASN A 438 10.36 9.01 22.03
C ASN A 438 9.22 10.04 21.97
N ILE A 439 8.73 10.40 20.76
CA ILE A 439 7.50 11.19 20.64
C ILE A 439 6.33 10.39 21.19
N LEU A 440 6.14 9.15 20.73
CA LEU A 440 5.03 8.29 21.16
C LEU A 440 5.03 7.97 22.66
N LYS A 441 6.20 7.78 23.26
CA LYS A 441 6.36 7.50 24.72
C LYS A 441 5.87 8.65 25.61
N LYS A 442 5.77 9.88 25.09
CA LYS A 442 5.18 11.02 25.83
C LYS A 442 3.66 10.93 25.93
N HIS A 443 3.04 10.03 25.18
CA HIS A 443 1.60 9.83 25.08
C HIS A 443 1.23 8.41 25.54
N PRO A 444 1.05 8.16 26.83
CA PRO A 444 0.80 6.83 27.38
C PRO A 444 -0.53 6.20 26.92
N GLU A 445 -1.39 7.00 26.29
CA GLU A 445 -2.64 6.54 25.68
C GLU A 445 -2.41 5.66 24.45
N PHE A 446 -1.24 5.78 23.81
CA PHE A 446 -0.86 5.04 22.59
C PHE A 446 -0.05 3.79 22.97
N ILE A 447 -0.56 2.61 22.64
CA ILE A 447 0.21 1.35 22.67
C ILE A 447 0.70 1.12 21.24
N PHE A 448 1.97 0.90 21.04
CA PHE A 448 2.52 0.73 19.69
C PHE A 448 3.56 -0.39 19.64
N THR A 449 3.72 -0.94 18.45
CA THR A 449 4.79 -1.86 18.07
C THR A 449 5.54 -1.28 16.88
N VAL A 450 6.79 -1.71 16.68
CA VAL A 450 7.63 -1.31 15.55
C VAL A 450 7.99 -2.55 14.77
N ALA A 451 7.54 -2.58 13.51
CA ALA A 451 7.89 -3.65 12.59
C ALA A 451 8.16 -3.02 11.21
N GLY A 452 8.87 -3.73 10.32
CA GLY A 452 9.09 -3.15 8.99
C GLY A 452 10.01 -3.97 8.11
N HIS A 453 10.10 -3.47 6.87
CA HIS A 453 10.98 -3.94 5.82
C HIS A 453 12.33 -3.21 5.95
N VAL A 454 13.20 -3.72 6.83
CA VAL A 454 14.47 -3.04 7.19
C VAL A 454 15.34 -2.78 5.98
N GLY A 455 15.41 -3.73 5.04
CA GLY A 455 16.19 -3.58 3.83
C GLY A 455 15.74 -2.42 2.94
N ASP A 456 14.47 -2.08 3.02
CA ASP A 456 13.86 -0.93 2.33
C ASP A 456 13.86 0.35 3.18
N GLY A 457 14.18 0.28 4.47
CA GLY A 457 14.02 1.39 5.40
C GLY A 457 12.56 1.75 5.66
N ASN A 458 11.61 0.86 5.33
CA ASN A 458 10.18 1.07 5.44
C ASN A 458 9.65 0.49 6.75
N PHE A 459 9.08 1.33 7.60
CA PHE A 459 8.62 0.95 8.93
C PHE A 459 7.13 1.16 9.13
N HIS A 460 6.54 0.21 9.85
CA HIS A 460 5.15 0.22 10.26
C HIS A 460 5.06 0.43 11.78
N ILE A 461 4.66 1.63 12.16
CA ILE A 461 4.33 1.97 13.54
C ILE A 461 2.83 2.22 13.61
N ILE A 462 2.08 1.22 14.08
CA ILE A 462 0.61 1.31 14.13
C ILE A 462 0.18 1.36 15.59
N PRO A 463 -0.16 2.56 16.10
CA PRO A 463 -0.66 2.70 17.46
C PRO A 463 -2.04 2.06 17.62
N LEU A 464 -2.27 1.49 18.81
CA LEU A 464 -3.57 1.09 19.31
C LEU A 464 -4.05 2.14 20.29
N VAL A 465 -5.23 2.69 20.02
CA VAL A 465 -5.79 3.82 20.76
C VAL A 465 -7.27 3.63 21.08
N ASP A 466 -7.75 4.30 22.10
CA ASP A 466 -9.16 4.61 22.25
C ASP A 466 -9.43 5.93 21.54
N ILE A 467 -9.99 5.85 20.33
CA ILE A 467 -10.25 7.04 19.49
C ILE A 467 -11.30 7.96 20.09
N ASN A 468 -12.14 7.47 21.03
CA ASN A 468 -13.14 8.28 21.74
C ASN A 468 -12.51 9.12 22.85
N ASN A 469 -11.26 8.85 23.23
CA ASN A 469 -10.53 9.68 24.19
C ASN A 469 -10.15 11.03 23.53
N PRO A 470 -10.62 12.19 24.05
CA PRO A 470 -10.30 13.49 23.45
C PRO A 470 -8.80 13.79 23.38
N LYS A 471 -8.00 13.30 24.34
CA LYS A 471 -6.54 13.47 24.33
C LYS A 471 -5.90 12.76 23.13
N VAL A 472 -6.40 11.58 22.76
CA VAL A 472 -5.94 10.84 21.58
C VAL A 472 -6.29 11.62 20.33
N ARG A 473 -7.52 12.09 20.18
CA ARG A 473 -7.95 12.86 19.00
C ARG A 473 -7.12 14.13 18.78
N THR A 474 -6.81 14.85 19.86
CA THR A 474 -5.96 16.05 19.78
C THR A 474 -4.50 15.69 19.47
N ALA A 475 -3.98 14.58 20.01
CA ALA A 475 -2.59 14.19 19.82
C ALA A 475 -2.27 13.64 18.42
N ILE A 476 -3.24 13.02 17.73
CA ILE A 476 -3.02 12.44 16.38
C ILE A 476 -2.40 13.43 15.39
N PRO A 477 -2.99 14.62 15.12
CA PRO A 477 -2.41 15.55 14.16
C PRO A 477 -1.07 16.13 14.62
N GLU A 478 -0.86 16.32 15.92
CA GLU A 478 0.39 16.83 16.47
C GLU A 478 1.53 15.83 16.32
N ILE A 479 1.28 14.56 16.65
CA ILE A 479 2.24 13.45 16.48
C ILE A 479 2.55 13.26 14.99
N ALA A 480 1.53 13.23 14.12
CA ALA A 480 1.72 13.09 12.68
C ALA A 480 2.64 14.19 12.12
N LYS A 481 2.40 15.45 12.52
CA LYS A 481 3.24 16.58 12.11
C LYS A 481 4.70 16.40 12.55
N GLN A 482 4.93 16.06 13.83
CA GLN A 482 6.29 15.87 14.38
C GLN A 482 7.02 14.71 13.71
N VAL A 483 6.34 13.58 13.50
CA VAL A 483 6.91 12.41 12.84
C VAL A 483 7.27 12.72 11.39
N TYR A 484 6.37 13.34 10.63
CA TYR A 484 6.65 13.69 9.23
C TYR A 484 7.69 14.79 9.10
N ASP A 485 7.85 15.71 10.07
CA ASP A 485 8.98 16.66 10.12
C ASP A 485 10.31 15.91 10.21
N ILE A 486 10.40 14.89 11.06
CA ILE A 486 11.60 14.05 11.17
C ILE A 486 11.86 13.32 9.83
N ILE A 487 10.86 12.62 9.30
CA ILE A 487 11.03 11.83 8.06
C ILE A 487 11.51 12.69 6.89
N VAL A 488 10.89 13.87 6.68
CA VAL A 488 11.27 14.79 5.61
C VAL A 488 12.68 15.38 5.84
N SER A 489 13.07 15.63 7.10
CA SER A 489 14.43 16.13 7.41
C SER A 489 15.54 15.12 7.08
N TYR A 490 15.21 13.82 7.04
CA TYR A 490 16.09 12.73 6.59
C TYR A 490 15.89 12.37 5.10
N HIS A 491 15.22 13.22 4.30
CA HIS A 491 14.89 13.00 2.89
C HIS A 491 14.09 11.72 2.64
N GLY A 492 13.31 11.28 3.62
CA GLY A 492 12.46 10.10 3.56
C GLY A 492 11.15 10.33 2.82
N SER A 493 10.36 9.27 2.67
CA SER A 493 8.98 9.32 2.21
C SER A 493 8.00 9.10 3.36
N ILE A 494 6.92 9.87 3.38
CA ILE A 494 5.86 9.73 4.38
C ILE A 494 4.97 8.50 4.15
N THR A 495 5.10 7.80 3.01
CA THR A 495 4.44 6.52 2.72
C THR A 495 5.23 5.71 1.71
N GLY A 496 5.49 4.45 2.05
CA GLY A 496 6.13 3.47 1.17
C GLY A 496 5.14 2.69 0.32
N GLU A 497 4.04 2.21 0.93
CA GLU A 497 3.12 1.22 0.36
C GLU A 497 1.64 1.61 0.50
N HIS A 498 1.24 2.24 1.63
CA HIS A 498 -0.17 2.48 1.98
C HIS A 498 -0.77 3.70 1.28
N ASN A 499 0.05 4.48 0.58
CA ASN A 499 -0.36 5.63 -0.22
C ASN A 499 -0.93 6.81 0.62
N ASP A 500 -1.44 7.85 -0.05
CA ASP A 500 -1.79 9.11 0.63
C ASP A 500 -3.13 9.05 1.36
N GLY A 501 -4.20 8.67 0.66
CA GLY A 501 -5.55 8.65 1.21
C GLY A 501 -5.97 9.97 1.85
N LEU A 502 -6.75 9.89 2.92
CA LEU A 502 -7.11 11.03 3.78
C LEU A 502 -6.00 11.35 4.80
N VAL A 503 -5.21 10.34 5.17
CA VAL A 503 -4.16 10.46 6.20
C VAL A 503 -3.03 11.38 5.77
N ARG A 504 -2.51 11.22 4.55
CA ARG A 504 -1.23 11.81 4.13
C ARG A 504 -1.35 12.89 3.07
N THR A 505 -2.47 12.93 2.34
CA THR A 505 -2.72 14.03 1.37
C THR A 505 -2.48 15.42 1.98
N PRO A 506 -2.89 15.72 3.24
CA PRO A 506 -2.61 17.02 3.86
C PRO A 506 -1.13 17.35 4.08
N PHE A 507 -0.25 16.35 4.01
CA PHE A 507 1.18 16.50 4.27
C PHE A 507 2.06 16.45 3.01
N LEU A 508 1.47 16.32 1.81
CA LEU A 508 2.23 16.27 0.56
C LEU A 508 3.04 17.53 0.30
N GLU A 509 2.51 18.70 0.65
CA GLU A 509 3.23 19.96 0.50
C GLU A 509 4.47 20.05 1.43
N LYS A 510 4.39 19.45 2.62
CA LYS A 510 5.55 19.31 3.52
C LYS A 510 6.67 18.48 2.88
N MET A 511 6.32 17.41 2.15
CA MET A 511 7.29 16.50 1.54
C MET A 511 7.85 17.04 0.23
N TYR A 512 7.01 17.62 -0.62
CA TYR A 512 7.38 17.97 -2.00
C TYR A 512 7.50 19.48 -2.26
N GLY A 513 6.97 20.31 -1.37
CA GLY A 513 6.86 21.75 -1.55
C GLY A 513 5.71 22.15 -2.49
N GLU A 514 5.34 23.44 -2.42
CA GLU A 514 4.19 24.05 -3.10
C GLU A 514 4.21 23.82 -4.63
N LYS A 515 5.39 23.99 -5.27
CA LYS A 515 5.51 23.88 -6.73
C LYS A 515 5.16 22.50 -7.26
N ILE A 516 5.62 21.44 -6.61
CA ILE A 516 5.32 20.05 -7.03
C ILE A 516 3.86 19.72 -6.74
N VAL A 517 3.31 20.15 -5.61
CA VAL A 517 1.88 19.93 -5.30
C VAL A 517 0.98 20.69 -6.29
N ALA A 518 1.41 21.86 -6.80
CA ALA A 518 0.70 22.54 -7.88
C ALA A 518 0.68 21.71 -9.17
N LEU A 519 1.79 21.05 -9.54
CA LEU A 519 1.82 20.11 -10.68
C LEU A 519 0.94 18.87 -10.45
N PHE A 520 0.81 18.40 -9.21
CA PHE A 520 -0.15 17.34 -8.88
C PHE A 520 -1.59 17.79 -9.09
N LYS A 521 -1.95 19.02 -8.70
CA LYS A 521 -3.28 19.60 -8.93
C LYS A 521 -3.56 19.74 -10.43
N GLU A 522 -2.63 20.29 -11.20
CA GLU A 522 -2.75 20.41 -12.65
C GLU A 522 -2.90 19.04 -13.33
N THR A 523 -2.15 18.03 -12.88
CA THR A 523 -2.29 16.64 -13.34
C THR A 523 -3.70 16.12 -13.10
N LYS A 524 -4.25 16.32 -11.91
CA LYS A 524 -5.63 15.95 -11.58
C LYS A 524 -6.63 16.66 -12.50
N GLU A 525 -6.48 17.96 -12.73
CA GLU A 525 -7.34 18.78 -13.61
C GLU A 525 -7.23 18.35 -15.08
N ILE A 526 -6.04 17.92 -15.53
CA ILE A 526 -5.86 17.35 -16.87
C ILE A 526 -6.70 16.08 -17.06
N PHE A 527 -6.76 15.18 -16.09
CA PHE A 527 -7.53 13.94 -16.17
C PHE A 527 -9.00 14.10 -15.79
N ASP A 528 -9.30 14.97 -14.86
CA ASP A 528 -10.60 15.07 -14.20
C ASP A 528 -10.95 16.53 -13.86
N PRO A 529 -11.31 17.34 -14.87
CA PRO A 529 -11.54 18.78 -14.69
C PRO A 529 -12.73 19.10 -13.78
N GLU A 530 -13.75 18.25 -13.75
CA GLU A 530 -14.94 18.42 -12.91
C GLU A 530 -14.78 17.80 -11.51
N ASN A 531 -13.60 17.20 -11.22
CA ASN A 531 -13.32 16.52 -9.95
C ASN A 531 -14.39 15.50 -9.56
N ILE A 532 -14.73 14.61 -10.52
CA ILE A 532 -15.71 13.54 -10.31
C ILE A 532 -15.09 12.28 -9.69
N PHE A 533 -13.77 12.06 -9.82
CA PHE A 533 -13.10 10.87 -9.33
C PHE A 533 -12.40 11.10 -8.00
N ASN A 534 -12.79 10.35 -6.99
CA ASN A 534 -12.19 10.20 -5.68
C ASN A 534 -11.61 11.51 -5.07
N PRO A 535 -12.42 12.55 -4.87
CA PRO A 535 -11.97 13.85 -4.39
C PRO A 535 -11.27 13.75 -3.03
N ARG A 536 -10.39 14.73 -2.71
CA ARG A 536 -9.63 14.87 -1.46
C ARG A 536 -8.53 13.81 -1.24
N LYS A 537 -8.24 12.97 -2.23
CA LYS A 537 -7.09 12.06 -2.22
C LYS A 537 -6.07 12.53 -3.26
N LYS A 538 -4.78 12.39 -2.97
CA LYS A 538 -3.66 12.88 -3.79
C LYS A 538 -3.58 14.41 -3.87
N VAL A 539 -4.70 15.10 -3.98
CA VAL A 539 -4.83 16.57 -4.01
C VAL A 539 -6.08 17.02 -3.27
N GLY A 540 -6.06 18.21 -2.72
CA GLY A 540 -7.23 18.86 -2.10
C GLY A 540 -7.71 18.27 -0.78
N GLY A 541 -7.00 17.32 -0.19
CA GLY A 541 -7.28 16.82 1.16
C GLY A 541 -6.80 17.78 2.23
N THR A 542 -7.59 17.95 3.31
CA THR A 542 -7.25 18.81 4.44
C THR A 542 -7.21 18.01 5.73
N LEU A 543 -6.41 18.46 6.68
CA LEU A 543 -6.31 17.83 7.99
C LEU A 543 -7.63 17.94 8.77
N ASP A 544 -8.33 19.06 8.66
CA ASP A 544 -9.62 19.28 9.32
C ASP A 544 -10.64 18.26 8.83
N TYR A 545 -10.77 18.07 7.50
CA TYR A 545 -11.66 17.05 6.94
C TYR A 545 -11.32 15.65 7.46
N ALA A 546 -10.04 15.29 7.49
CA ALA A 546 -9.59 13.99 7.99
C ALA A 546 -9.96 13.81 9.48
N MET A 547 -9.74 14.82 10.30
CA MET A 547 -10.03 14.78 11.75
C MET A 547 -11.53 14.73 12.05
N ASP A 548 -12.37 15.38 11.25
CA ASP A 548 -13.83 15.35 11.38
C ASP A 548 -14.43 13.98 11.05
N HIS A 549 -13.69 13.16 10.27
CA HIS A 549 -14.12 11.83 9.85
C HIS A 549 -13.42 10.68 10.58
N LEU A 550 -12.82 10.95 11.74
CA LEU A 550 -12.30 9.87 12.59
C LEU A 550 -13.43 8.93 13.03
N ARG A 551 -13.22 7.63 12.79
CA ARG A 551 -14.19 6.59 13.13
C ARG A 551 -14.39 6.50 14.63
N THR A 552 -15.63 6.65 15.08
CA THR A 552 -16.01 6.60 16.51
C THR A 552 -16.73 5.30 16.89
N ASN A 553 -17.29 4.60 15.92
CA ASN A 553 -17.99 3.31 16.08
C ASN A 553 -17.20 2.18 15.41
N TRP A 554 -16.91 1.11 16.17
CA TRP A 554 -16.07 -0.01 15.72
C TRP A 554 -16.80 -1.35 15.83
#